data_68aa118be5332e8c39f4627ccaf05b65
#
_entry.id   68aa118be5332e8c39f4627ccaf05b65
#
_cell.length_a   1.000
_cell.length_b   1.000
_cell.length_c   1.000
_cell.angle_alpha   90.00
_cell.angle_beta   90.00
_cell.angle_gamma   90.00
#
_symmetry.space_group_name_H-M   'P 1'
#
loop_
_entity.id
_entity.type
_entity.pdbx_description
1 polymer ?
#
loop_
_entity_poly.entity_id
_entity_poly.type
_entity_poly.pdbx_seq_one_letter_code
_entity_poly.pdbx_strand_id
1 'polypeptide(L)'
;MRIPFFVLLALCVALPAFATDVDGRAPTNAGLPSSLSTGQAAPLDTRFGPGSKQRIGAWRELVRTQQRQPSADMLERLNLVNTFFNRIPYVSDQAHWGVEDYWATPTEVLTSNGADCEDSAIAKYLTLKEMGVPQERLRITYVVSQRLQQAHMVLAYYPTPDAVPLFLDNLEINIRPATERSDLIPVYHFNDKDVLITRPGQRVVNAGSPRQLRMWNSMLYKLEKETPL
;
A
#
# COMPACT_ATOMS: atom_id res chain seq x y z
N MET A 1 39.37 -26.43 -19.66
CA MET A 1 37.95 -26.66 -19.29
C MET A 1 37.24 -25.30 -19.39
N ARG A 2 36.48 -25.06 -20.45
CA ARG A 2 35.88 -23.76 -20.78
C ARG A 2 34.53 -23.68 -20.11
N ILE A 3 34.34 -22.66 -19.26
CA ILE A 3 33.07 -22.32 -18.60
C ILE A 3 32.24 -21.50 -19.61
N PRO A 4 30.99 -21.87 -19.92
CA PRO A 4 30.16 -21.09 -20.82
C PRO A 4 29.68 -19.80 -20.16
N PHE A 5 29.82 -18.72 -20.88
CA PHE A 5 29.23 -17.42 -20.63
C PHE A 5 27.69 -17.54 -20.63
N PHE A 6 27.07 -17.45 -19.47
CA PHE A 6 25.65 -17.24 -19.41
C PHE A 6 25.32 -15.79 -19.74
N VAL A 7 24.54 -15.65 -20.79
CA VAL A 7 23.96 -14.39 -21.26
C VAL A 7 23.15 -13.78 -20.15
N LEU A 8 23.62 -12.64 -19.66
CA LEU A 8 22.88 -11.78 -18.75
C LEU A 8 21.74 -11.15 -19.57
N LEU A 9 20.56 -11.75 -19.50
CA LEU A 9 19.35 -11.15 -20.04
C LEU A 9 19.04 -9.95 -19.12
N ALA A 10 19.39 -8.76 -19.60
CA ALA A 10 19.00 -7.51 -18.98
C ALA A 10 17.47 -7.44 -19.04
N LEU A 11 16.82 -7.80 -17.93
CA LEU A 11 15.42 -7.49 -17.71
C LEU A 11 15.38 -5.97 -17.55
N CYS A 12 15.08 -5.26 -18.64
CA CYS A 12 14.68 -3.88 -18.60
C CYS A 12 13.36 -3.83 -17.81
N VAL A 13 13.45 -3.71 -16.48
CA VAL A 13 12.35 -3.17 -15.72
C VAL A 13 12.20 -1.75 -16.25
N ALA A 14 11.21 -1.54 -17.07
CA ALA A 14 10.81 -0.21 -17.50
C ALA A 14 10.38 0.54 -16.21
N LEU A 15 11.30 1.28 -15.64
CA LEU A 15 10.93 2.37 -14.76
C LEU A 15 9.91 3.19 -15.57
N PRO A 16 8.75 3.56 -15.00
CA PRO A 16 7.83 4.43 -15.72
C PRO A 16 8.65 5.64 -16.19
N ALA A 17 8.81 5.75 -17.50
CA ALA A 17 9.49 6.87 -18.11
C ALA A 17 8.72 8.11 -17.63
N PHE A 18 9.41 9.02 -16.94
CA PHE A 18 8.90 10.36 -16.70
C PHE A 18 8.85 11.07 -18.07
N ALA A 19 7.78 10.81 -18.81
CA ALA A 19 7.47 11.53 -20.02
C ALA A 19 7.01 12.92 -19.60
N THR A 20 7.91 13.87 -19.66
CA THR A 20 7.55 15.27 -19.75
C THR A 20 6.97 15.51 -21.12
N ASP A 21 5.65 15.59 -21.19
CA ASP A 21 4.97 16.05 -22.39
C ASP A 21 5.22 17.55 -22.55
N VAL A 22 5.80 17.95 -23.69
CA VAL A 22 6.32 19.30 -23.96
C VAL A 22 5.20 20.31 -24.27
N ASP A 23 3.94 19.88 -24.30
CA ASP A 23 2.80 20.69 -24.74
C ASP A 23 1.74 20.91 -23.68
N GLY A 24 2.03 21.23 -22.47
CA GLY A 24 1.17 21.92 -21.49
C GLY A 24 -0.36 21.69 -21.53
N ARG A 25 -0.87 20.63 -22.17
CA ARG A 25 -2.28 20.27 -22.22
C ARG A 25 -2.57 19.11 -21.27
N ALA A 26 -3.44 19.38 -20.31
CA ALA A 26 -4.03 18.34 -19.48
C ALA A 26 -4.66 17.24 -20.37
N PRO A 27 -4.40 15.93 -20.09
CA PRO A 27 -5.04 14.87 -20.84
C PRO A 27 -6.54 14.92 -20.62
N THR A 28 -7.28 14.97 -21.72
CA THR A 28 -8.73 14.88 -21.75
C THR A 28 -9.18 13.54 -21.18
N ASN A 29 -10.10 13.60 -20.23
CA ASN A 29 -10.78 12.48 -19.61
C ASN A 29 -11.24 11.42 -20.61
N ALA A 30 -10.54 10.29 -20.67
CA ALA A 30 -11.10 9.06 -21.21
C ALA A 30 -11.88 8.36 -20.08
N GLY A 31 -13.19 8.32 -20.26
CA GLY A 31 -14.27 7.93 -19.39
C GLY A 31 -14.02 6.88 -18.32
N LEU A 32 -14.03 7.32 -17.07
CA LEU A 32 -14.53 6.51 -15.97
C LEU A 32 -16.03 6.28 -16.19
N PRO A 33 -16.60 5.10 -15.93
CA PRO A 33 -18.02 4.88 -16.09
C PRO A 33 -18.81 5.82 -15.17
N SER A 34 -19.51 6.76 -15.79
CA SER A 34 -20.41 7.71 -15.14
C SER A 34 -21.66 6.98 -14.70
N SER A 35 -21.65 6.35 -13.53
CA SER A 35 -22.88 5.89 -12.90
C SER A 35 -22.75 5.79 -11.38
N LEU A 36 -22.46 6.93 -10.75
CA LEU A 36 -22.89 7.15 -9.37
C LEU A 36 -23.93 8.27 -9.43
N SER A 37 -25.13 7.93 -9.89
CA SER A 37 -26.30 8.77 -9.75
C SER A 37 -26.61 8.99 -8.27
N THR A 38 -26.99 10.21 -7.91
CA THR A 38 -27.53 10.66 -6.64
C THR A 38 -28.82 9.91 -6.28
N GLY A 39 -28.74 8.61 -6.00
CA GLY A 39 -29.77 7.80 -5.38
C GLY A 39 -29.33 7.45 -3.98
N GLN A 40 -30.24 7.36 -3.02
CA GLN A 40 -29.99 6.94 -1.66
C GLN A 40 -29.01 5.75 -1.65
N ALA A 41 -27.86 5.94 -1.02
CA ALA A 41 -26.81 4.91 -0.99
C ALA A 41 -27.40 3.60 -0.45
N ALA A 42 -27.41 2.56 -1.26
CA ALA A 42 -27.83 1.23 -0.84
C ALA A 42 -27.02 0.82 0.40
N PRO A 43 -27.59 0.02 1.32
CA PRO A 43 -26.85 -0.48 2.46
C PRO A 43 -25.53 -1.12 1.99
N LEU A 44 -24.41 -0.88 2.71
CA LEU A 44 -23.07 -1.36 2.31
C LEU A 44 -23.07 -2.86 1.97
N ASP A 45 -23.76 -3.69 2.76
CA ASP A 45 -23.82 -5.14 2.53
C ASP A 45 -24.54 -5.54 1.24
N THR A 46 -25.52 -4.75 0.79
CA THR A 46 -26.18 -5.01 -0.50
C THR A 46 -25.35 -4.54 -1.69
N ARG A 47 -24.49 -3.54 -1.46
CA ARG A 47 -23.64 -2.97 -2.50
C ARG A 47 -22.33 -3.74 -2.69
N PHE A 48 -21.73 -4.25 -1.60
CA PHE A 48 -20.38 -4.83 -1.61
C PHE A 48 -20.33 -6.26 -1.02
N GLY A 49 -21.46 -6.92 -0.86
CA GLY A 49 -21.55 -8.29 -0.34
C GLY A 49 -21.68 -8.37 1.18
N PRO A 50 -21.95 -9.57 1.69
CA PRO A 50 -22.23 -9.81 3.09
C PRO A 50 -21.01 -9.51 3.97
N GLY A 51 -21.25 -8.94 5.15
CA GLY A 51 -20.23 -8.68 6.17
C GLY A 51 -19.47 -7.35 5.98
N SER A 52 -19.73 -6.54 4.95
CA SER A 52 -19.07 -5.26 4.73
C SER A 52 -19.29 -4.30 5.90
N LYS A 53 -20.51 -4.18 6.40
CA LYS A 53 -20.80 -3.37 7.61
C LYS A 53 -20.02 -3.84 8.83
N GLN A 54 -19.94 -5.16 9.01
CA GLN A 54 -19.22 -5.74 10.14
C GLN A 54 -17.72 -5.44 10.07
N ARG A 55 -17.10 -5.59 8.90
CA ARG A 55 -15.67 -5.30 8.71
C ARG A 55 -15.36 -3.82 8.94
N ILE A 56 -16.16 -2.91 8.38
CA ILE A 56 -16.01 -1.45 8.61
C ILE A 56 -16.24 -1.12 10.10
N GLY A 57 -17.27 -1.69 10.72
CA GLY A 57 -17.54 -1.48 12.15
C GLY A 57 -16.38 -1.93 13.03
N ALA A 58 -15.81 -3.11 12.77
CA ALA A 58 -14.66 -3.63 13.48
C ALA A 58 -13.41 -2.76 13.28
N TRP A 59 -13.17 -2.27 12.06
CA TRP A 59 -12.08 -1.35 11.77
C TRP A 59 -12.22 -0.01 12.52
N ARG A 60 -13.41 0.59 12.47
CA ARG A 60 -13.70 1.83 13.24
C ARG A 60 -13.48 1.65 14.73
N GLU A 61 -13.94 0.54 15.29
CA GLU A 61 -13.75 0.25 16.71
C GLU A 61 -12.28 0.04 17.05
N LEU A 62 -11.54 -0.67 16.19
CA LEU A 62 -10.09 -0.81 16.33
C LEU A 62 -9.39 0.55 16.38
N VAL A 63 -9.67 1.44 15.42
CA VAL A 63 -9.10 2.80 15.37
C VAL A 63 -9.45 3.60 16.61
N ARG A 64 -10.73 3.68 16.98
CA ARG A 64 -11.20 4.42 18.14
C ARG A 64 -10.59 3.95 19.45
N THR A 65 -10.48 2.63 19.62
CA THR A 65 -9.88 2.03 20.83
C THR A 65 -8.41 2.44 20.94
N GLN A 66 -7.67 2.40 19.85
CA GLN A 66 -6.26 2.76 19.84
C GLN A 66 -6.02 4.27 19.99
N GLN A 67 -6.90 5.11 19.47
CA GLN A 67 -6.86 6.57 19.68
C GLN A 67 -7.08 6.96 21.15
N ARG A 68 -7.90 6.20 21.88
CA ARG A 68 -8.14 6.43 23.33
C ARG A 68 -7.01 5.94 24.23
N GLN A 69 -6.06 5.20 23.69
CA GLN A 69 -4.93 4.61 24.42
C GLN A 69 -3.58 5.06 23.82
N PRO A 70 -3.24 6.36 23.89
CA PRO A 70 -2.03 6.88 23.26
C PRO A 70 -0.73 6.30 23.84
N SER A 71 -0.79 5.76 25.06
CA SER A 71 0.33 5.09 25.74
C SER A 71 0.42 3.57 25.46
N ALA A 72 -0.45 3.01 24.60
CA ALA A 72 -0.36 1.61 24.22
C ALA A 72 0.99 1.30 23.58
N ASP A 73 1.49 0.08 23.80
CA ASP A 73 2.71 -0.39 23.17
C ASP A 73 2.60 -0.30 21.64
N MET A 74 3.59 0.32 21.02
CA MET A 74 3.61 0.50 19.57
C MET A 74 3.63 -0.84 18.84
N LEU A 75 4.40 -1.82 19.33
CA LEU A 75 4.45 -3.13 18.69
C LEU A 75 3.09 -3.85 18.77
N GLU A 76 2.37 -3.71 19.87
CA GLU A 76 1.01 -4.22 20.00
C GLU A 76 0.09 -3.56 18.97
N ARG A 77 0.15 -2.22 18.83
CA ARG A 77 -0.62 -1.48 17.82
C ARG A 77 -0.34 -1.94 16.40
N LEU A 78 0.93 -2.11 16.05
CA LEU A 78 1.35 -2.63 14.75
C LEU A 78 0.79 -4.04 14.50
N ASN A 79 0.89 -4.92 15.50
CA ASN A 79 0.39 -6.30 15.42
C ASN A 79 -1.14 -6.35 15.25
N LEU A 80 -1.88 -5.50 15.94
CA LEU A 80 -3.34 -5.40 15.79
C LEU A 80 -3.73 -5.03 14.37
N VAL A 81 -3.09 -4.01 13.79
CA VAL A 81 -3.36 -3.56 12.42
C VAL A 81 -2.92 -4.61 11.40
N ASN A 82 -1.73 -5.18 11.57
CA ASN A 82 -1.24 -6.23 10.68
C ASN A 82 -2.16 -7.44 10.68
N THR A 83 -2.53 -7.94 11.85
CA THR A 83 -3.45 -9.08 12.00
C THR A 83 -4.84 -8.77 11.44
N PHE A 84 -5.35 -7.56 11.62
CA PHE A 84 -6.65 -7.16 11.13
C PHE A 84 -6.71 -7.26 9.60
N PHE A 85 -5.78 -6.62 8.89
CA PHE A 85 -5.77 -6.62 7.43
C PHE A 85 -5.31 -7.96 6.83
N ASN A 86 -4.45 -8.72 7.50
CA ASN A 86 -4.04 -10.05 7.03
C ASN A 86 -5.16 -11.11 7.08
N ARG A 87 -6.33 -10.77 7.66
CA ARG A 87 -7.55 -11.60 7.55
C ARG A 87 -8.32 -11.38 6.25
N ILE A 88 -8.04 -10.28 5.53
CA ILE A 88 -8.64 -10.03 4.22
C ILE A 88 -7.99 -10.99 3.22
N PRO A 89 -8.78 -11.76 2.45
CA PRO A 89 -8.24 -12.68 1.45
C PRO A 89 -7.39 -11.95 0.41
N TYR A 90 -6.29 -12.57 0.00
CA TYR A 90 -5.52 -12.10 -1.14
C TYR A 90 -6.30 -12.33 -2.44
N VAL A 91 -6.50 -11.27 -3.20
CA VAL A 91 -7.12 -11.30 -4.53
C VAL A 91 -6.35 -10.34 -5.42
N SER A 92 -5.87 -10.79 -6.57
CA SER A 92 -5.18 -9.91 -7.52
C SER A 92 -6.15 -8.92 -8.15
N ASP A 93 -5.66 -7.76 -8.56
CA ASP A 93 -6.44 -6.71 -9.20
C ASP A 93 -7.20 -7.20 -10.43
N GLN A 94 -6.54 -7.98 -11.28
CA GLN A 94 -7.19 -8.55 -12.46
C GLN A 94 -8.40 -9.41 -12.10
N ALA A 95 -8.34 -10.17 -11.00
CA ALA A 95 -9.45 -11.02 -10.56
C ALA A 95 -10.52 -10.21 -9.81
N HIS A 96 -10.11 -9.16 -9.10
CA HIS A 96 -10.98 -8.39 -8.21
C HIS A 96 -11.68 -7.22 -8.91
N TRP A 97 -10.90 -6.45 -9.69
CA TRP A 97 -11.33 -5.20 -10.32
C TRP A 97 -11.40 -5.28 -11.84
N GLY A 98 -10.89 -6.37 -12.46
CA GLY A 98 -10.83 -6.53 -13.91
C GLY A 98 -9.81 -5.66 -14.61
N VAL A 99 -8.87 -5.07 -13.87
CA VAL A 99 -7.77 -4.23 -14.36
C VAL A 99 -6.43 -4.77 -13.88
N GLU A 100 -5.34 -4.37 -14.51
CA GLU A 100 -4.01 -4.89 -14.23
C GLU A 100 -3.42 -4.37 -12.93
N ASP A 101 -3.73 -3.12 -12.56
CA ASP A 101 -3.18 -2.42 -11.39
C ASP A 101 -4.22 -1.43 -10.85
N TYR A 102 -4.65 -1.60 -9.60
CA TYR A 102 -5.67 -0.80 -8.94
C TYR A 102 -5.38 -0.64 -7.45
N TRP A 103 -5.04 0.54 -7.01
CA TRP A 103 -4.77 0.80 -5.60
C TRP A 103 -6.04 1.15 -4.84
N ALA A 104 -6.56 0.19 -4.09
CA ALA A 104 -7.80 0.34 -3.34
C ALA A 104 -7.63 1.21 -2.09
N THR A 105 -8.71 1.91 -1.72
CA THR A 105 -8.81 2.57 -0.41
C THR A 105 -9.08 1.55 0.69
N PRO A 106 -8.83 1.88 1.98
CA PRO A 106 -9.21 0.99 3.09
C PRO A 106 -10.69 0.62 3.06
N THR A 107 -11.56 1.55 2.67
CA THR A 107 -13.00 1.29 2.57
C THR A 107 -13.31 0.30 1.45
N GLU A 108 -12.68 0.44 0.28
CA GLU A 108 -12.82 -0.50 -0.82
C GLU A 108 -12.35 -1.89 -0.41
N VAL A 109 -11.19 -2.02 0.24
CA VAL A 109 -10.67 -3.29 0.79
C VAL A 109 -11.68 -3.94 1.75
N LEU A 110 -12.21 -3.17 2.70
CA LEU A 110 -13.12 -3.68 3.73
C LEU A 110 -14.51 -4.01 3.17
N THR A 111 -14.97 -3.28 2.17
CA THR A 111 -16.28 -3.52 1.56
C THR A 111 -16.25 -4.69 0.61
N SER A 112 -15.24 -4.79 -0.25
CA SER A 112 -15.10 -5.85 -1.25
C SER A 112 -14.60 -7.17 -0.67
N ASN A 113 -13.94 -7.14 0.51
CA ASN A 113 -13.33 -8.29 1.17
C ASN A 113 -12.24 -8.97 0.32
N GLY A 114 -11.41 -8.18 -0.31
CA GLY A 114 -10.28 -8.63 -1.11
C GLY A 114 -9.22 -7.54 -1.19
N ALA A 115 -7.96 -7.93 -1.27
CA ALA A 115 -6.82 -7.03 -1.36
C ALA A 115 -5.61 -7.77 -1.91
N ASP A 116 -4.77 -7.10 -2.66
CA ASP A 116 -3.43 -7.59 -2.95
C ASP A 116 -2.37 -6.95 -2.03
N CYS A 117 -1.10 -6.90 -2.46
CA CYS A 117 -0.03 -6.46 -1.57
C CYS A 117 -0.02 -4.96 -1.34
N GLU A 118 -0.23 -4.16 -2.39
CA GLU A 118 -0.29 -2.70 -2.28
C GLU A 118 -1.52 -2.23 -1.51
N ASP A 119 -2.67 -2.81 -1.77
CA ASP A 119 -3.91 -2.52 -1.04
C ASP A 119 -3.74 -2.77 0.46
N SER A 120 -3.15 -3.91 0.81
CA SER A 120 -2.86 -4.28 2.19
C SER A 120 -1.88 -3.30 2.85
N ALA A 121 -0.80 -2.92 2.15
CA ALA A 121 0.20 -1.98 2.66
C ALA A 121 -0.40 -0.57 2.84
N ILE A 122 -1.20 -0.09 1.89
CA ILE A 122 -1.90 1.19 1.93
C ILE A 122 -2.91 1.22 3.08
N ALA A 123 -3.74 0.17 3.21
CA ALA A 123 -4.75 0.10 4.26
C ALA A 123 -4.11 0.11 5.66
N LYS A 124 -3.01 -0.61 5.87
CA LYS A 124 -2.24 -0.58 7.12
C LYS A 124 -1.64 0.80 7.38
N TYR A 125 -1.04 1.42 6.35
CA TYR A 125 -0.45 2.77 6.42
C TYR A 125 -1.47 3.81 6.87
N LEU A 126 -2.60 3.91 6.17
CA LEU A 126 -3.64 4.89 6.46
C LEU A 126 -4.29 4.64 7.83
N THR A 127 -4.50 3.39 8.21
CA THR A 127 -5.05 3.02 9.51
C THR A 127 -4.12 3.42 10.66
N LEU A 128 -2.83 3.15 10.55
CA LEU A 128 -1.86 3.55 11.58
C LEU A 128 -1.73 5.07 11.69
N LYS A 129 -1.79 5.80 10.58
CA LYS A 129 -1.88 7.27 10.60
C LYS A 129 -3.12 7.75 11.34
N GLU A 130 -4.28 7.18 11.05
CA GLU A 130 -5.54 7.51 11.71
C GLU A 130 -5.47 7.23 13.23
N MET A 131 -4.72 6.21 13.64
CA MET A 131 -4.42 5.93 15.04
C MET A 131 -3.39 6.87 15.67
N GLY A 132 -2.89 7.86 14.94
CA GLY A 132 -1.94 8.87 15.43
C GLY A 132 -0.47 8.45 15.35
N VAL A 133 -0.12 7.40 14.61
CA VAL A 133 1.29 7.09 14.34
C VAL A 133 1.85 8.14 13.39
N PRO A 134 2.98 8.81 13.75
CA PRO A 134 3.57 9.83 12.89
C PRO A 134 3.93 9.27 11.51
N GLN A 135 3.49 9.95 10.47
CA GLN A 135 3.72 9.51 9.07
C GLN A 135 5.20 9.38 8.70
N GLU A 136 6.08 10.12 9.39
CA GLU A 136 7.53 10.05 9.21
C GLU A 136 8.11 8.68 9.60
N ARG A 137 7.39 7.95 10.44
CA ARG A 137 7.74 6.59 10.86
C ARG A 137 7.17 5.50 9.96
N LEU A 138 6.33 5.86 9.00
CA LEU A 138 5.63 4.93 8.13
C LEU A 138 6.06 5.14 6.67
N ARG A 139 6.39 4.05 5.98
CA ARG A 139 6.70 4.08 4.54
C ARG A 139 6.14 2.85 3.85
N ILE A 140 5.34 3.06 2.83
CA ILE A 140 4.97 2.01 1.90
C ILE A 140 6.23 1.69 1.09
N THR A 141 6.62 0.42 1.07
CA THR A 141 7.90 -0.01 0.52
C THR A 141 7.69 -1.01 -0.60
N TYR A 142 8.07 -0.62 -1.82
CA TYR A 142 8.13 -1.50 -2.97
C TYR A 142 9.41 -2.31 -2.90
N VAL A 143 9.28 -3.63 -2.97
CA VAL A 143 10.38 -4.59 -2.87
C VAL A 143 10.33 -5.58 -4.03
N VAL A 144 11.46 -6.18 -4.35
CA VAL A 144 11.51 -7.42 -5.13
C VAL A 144 11.55 -8.59 -4.15
N SER A 145 10.53 -9.45 -4.21
CA SER A 145 10.51 -10.68 -3.42
C SER A 145 11.30 -11.77 -4.13
N GLN A 146 12.42 -12.17 -3.54
CA GLN A 146 13.22 -13.28 -4.07
C GLN A 146 12.50 -14.63 -3.95
N ARG A 147 11.67 -14.78 -2.93
CA ARG A 147 10.86 -16.00 -2.72
C ARG A 147 9.78 -16.16 -3.78
N LEU A 148 9.11 -15.06 -4.13
CA LEU A 148 8.01 -15.05 -5.11
C LEU A 148 8.50 -14.80 -6.54
N GLN A 149 9.76 -14.36 -6.72
CA GLN A 149 10.33 -13.94 -8.00
C GLN A 149 9.53 -12.85 -8.70
N GLN A 150 8.94 -11.94 -7.92
CA GLN A 150 8.09 -10.85 -8.43
C GLN A 150 8.15 -9.61 -7.54
N ALA A 151 7.58 -8.53 -8.05
CA ALA A 151 7.32 -7.33 -7.27
C ALA A 151 6.39 -7.62 -6.09
N HIS A 152 6.60 -6.90 -4.99
CA HIS A 152 5.78 -7.00 -3.80
C HIS A 152 5.77 -5.67 -3.05
N MET A 153 4.77 -5.44 -2.22
CA MET A 153 4.67 -4.22 -1.45
C MET A 153 4.38 -4.52 0.02
N VAL A 154 5.11 -3.85 0.91
CA VAL A 154 4.97 -4.00 2.37
C VAL A 154 4.92 -2.63 3.03
N LEU A 155 4.41 -2.56 4.25
CA LEU A 155 4.54 -1.39 5.09
C LEU A 155 5.77 -1.52 5.99
N ALA A 156 6.64 -0.51 5.94
CA ALA A 156 7.79 -0.37 6.83
C ALA A 156 7.47 0.63 7.95
N TYR A 157 7.68 0.22 9.20
CA TYR A 157 7.63 1.08 10.38
C TYR A 157 9.02 1.32 10.94
N TYR A 158 9.40 2.57 11.15
CA TYR A 158 10.67 3.01 11.69
C TYR A 158 10.50 3.47 13.15
N PRO A 159 11.02 2.75 14.17
CA PRO A 159 10.98 3.18 15.57
C PRO A 159 11.66 4.54 15.80
N THR A 160 12.74 4.80 15.07
CA THR A 160 13.43 6.09 14.94
C THR A 160 13.86 6.26 13.49
N PRO A 161 14.20 7.48 13.01
CA PRO A 161 14.55 7.72 11.61
C PRO A 161 15.68 6.82 11.07
N ASP A 162 16.64 6.46 11.93
CA ASP A 162 17.83 5.68 11.56
C ASP A 162 17.74 4.21 11.98
N ALA A 163 16.60 3.79 12.56
CA ALA A 163 16.42 2.41 13.00
C ALA A 163 16.20 1.47 11.81
N VAL A 164 16.54 0.21 12.01
CA VAL A 164 16.09 -0.88 11.14
C VAL A 164 14.57 -0.95 11.22
N PRO A 165 13.88 -0.83 10.08
CA PRO A 165 12.42 -0.86 10.08
C PRO A 165 11.87 -2.25 10.37
N LEU A 166 10.67 -2.27 10.91
CA LEU A 166 9.83 -3.45 11.02
C LEU A 166 8.92 -3.54 9.81
N PHE A 167 8.83 -4.70 9.17
CA PHE A 167 7.95 -4.94 8.03
C PHE A 167 6.62 -5.56 8.47
N LEU A 168 5.53 -4.93 8.05
CA LEU A 168 4.17 -5.44 8.11
C LEU A 168 3.82 -5.92 6.71
N ASP A 169 3.68 -7.23 6.57
CA ASP A 169 3.50 -7.92 5.30
C ASP A 169 2.18 -8.70 5.31
N ASN A 170 1.50 -8.82 4.18
CA ASN A 170 0.29 -9.65 4.06
C ASN A 170 0.59 -11.14 3.84
N LEU A 171 1.83 -11.46 3.47
CA LEU A 171 2.28 -12.83 3.21
C LEU A 171 3.11 -13.42 4.37
N GLU A 172 3.47 -12.59 5.36
CA GLU A 172 4.16 -13.01 6.60
C GLU A 172 3.39 -12.45 7.79
N ILE A 173 2.81 -13.34 8.58
CA ILE A 173 1.96 -12.95 9.70
C ILE A 173 2.73 -12.23 10.81
N ASN A 174 4.00 -12.61 11.01
CA ASN A 174 4.84 -12.02 12.04
C ASN A 174 5.50 -10.75 11.54
N ILE A 175 5.41 -9.69 12.33
CA ILE A 175 6.19 -8.48 12.09
C ILE A 175 7.66 -8.78 12.37
N ARG A 176 8.54 -8.55 11.40
CA ARG A 176 9.96 -8.81 11.48
C ARG A 176 10.80 -7.60 11.15
N PRO A 177 11.99 -7.46 11.75
CA PRO A 177 12.98 -6.49 11.29
C PRO A 177 13.37 -6.75 9.84
N ALA A 178 13.64 -5.68 9.07
CA ALA A 178 14.08 -5.80 7.68
C ALA A 178 15.34 -6.66 7.53
N THR A 179 16.21 -6.71 8.53
CA THR A 179 17.41 -7.57 8.56
C THR A 179 17.10 -9.06 8.58
N GLU A 180 15.91 -9.45 9.02
CA GLU A 180 15.42 -10.84 9.01
C GLU A 180 14.61 -11.18 7.74
N ARG A 181 14.43 -10.22 6.84
CA ARG A 181 13.69 -10.35 5.59
C ARG A 181 14.64 -10.22 4.39
N SER A 182 15.68 -11.06 4.38
CA SER A 182 16.64 -11.13 3.28
C SER A 182 16.01 -11.57 1.94
N ASP A 183 14.80 -12.12 1.99
CA ASP A 183 13.98 -12.44 0.84
C ASP A 183 13.40 -11.20 0.13
N LEU A 184 13.42 -10.03 0.75
CA LEU A 184 12.88 -8.78 0.24
C LEU A 184 14.00 -7.77 -0.07
N ILE A 185 14.11 -7.35 -1.33
CA ILE A 185 15.08 -6.34 -1.77
C ILE A 185 14.33 -5.03 -1.98
N PRO A 186 14.52 -4.01 -1.11
CA PRO A 186 13.88 -2.71 -1.26
C PRO A 186 14.35 -1.98 -2.53
N VAL A 187 13.42 -1.39 -3.26
CA VAL A 187 13.67 -0.60 -4.47
C VAL A 187 13.38 0.88 -4.22
N TYR A 188 12.18 1.17 -3.73
CA TYR A 188 11.82 2.51 -3.29
C TYR A 188 10.78 2.45 -2.16
N HIS A 189 10.68 3.54 -1.40
CA HIS A 189 9.68 3.72 -0.37
C HIS A 189 9.07 5.12 -0.46
N PHE A 190 7.84 5.22 -0.04
CA PHE A 190 7.14 6.51 -0.03
C PHE A 190 6.15 6.61 1.12
N ASN A 191 5.77 7.83 1.40
CA ASN A 191 4.65 8.21 2.25
C ASN A 191 4.00 9.46 1.65
N ASP A 192 3.16 10.19 2.38
CA ASP A 192 2.51 11.41 1.86
C ASP A 192 3.51 12.55 1.58
N LYS A 193 4.74 12.47 2.10
CA LYS A 193 5.71 13.56 2.08
C LYS A 193 6.75 13.43 0.98
N ASP A 194 7.33 12.26 0.85
CA ASP A 194 8.48 12.03 -0.03
C ASP A 194 8.52 10.63 -0.63
N VAL A 195 9.30 10.50 -1.69
CA VAL A 195 9.67 9.22 -2.32
C VAL A 195 11.18 9.06 -2.16
N LEU A 196 11.60 7.92 -1.63
CA LEU A 196 13.00 7.58 -1.42
C LEU A 196 13.37 6.36 -2.25
N ILE A 197 14.47 6.42 -2.97
CA ILE A 197 15.00 5.29 -3.74
C ILE A 197 16.15 4.66 -2.96
N THR A 198 16.09 3.34 -2.83
CA THR A 198 17.18 2.52 -2.29
C THR A 198 17.98 1.94 -3.44
N ARG A 199 19.30 2.17 -3.44
CA ARG A 199 20.23 1.54 -4.38
C ARG A 199 21.21 0.66 -3.62
N PRO A 200 21.48 -0.57 -4.05
CA PRO A 200 22.47 -1.44 -3.40
C PRO A 200 23.81 -0.72 -3.21
N GLY A 201 24.31 -0.69 -1.98
CA GLY A 201 25.58 -0.05 -1.64
C GLY A 201 25.62 1.48 -1.69
N GLN A 202 24.48 2.15 -1.87
CA GLN A 202 24.39 3.61 -1.89
C GLN A 202 23.47 4.14 -0.78
N ARG A 203 23.66 5.42 -0.44
CA ARG A 203 22.70 6.10 0.45
C ARG A 203 21.34 6.20 -0.24
N VAL A 204 20.28 6.10 0.58
CA VAL A 204 18.90 6.38 0.15
C VAL A 204 18.83 7.81 -0.40
N VAL A 205 18.29 7.96 -1.60
CA VAL A 205 18.19 9.24 -2.30
C VAL A 205 16.72 9.67 -2.33
N ASN A 206 16.48 10.94 -1.97
CA ASN A 206 15.17 11.53 -2.17
C ASN A 206 14.94 11.71 -3.69
N ALA A 207 13.89 11.05 -4.21
CA ALA A 207 13.52 11.07 -5.63
C ALA A 207 12.37 12.04 -5.93
N GLY A 208 11.88 12.77 -4.93
CA GLY A 208 10.86 13.80 -5.13
C GLY A 208 9.57 13.59 -4.34
N SER A 209 8.48 14.09 -4.87
CA SER A 209 7.17 14.09 -4.24
C SER A 209 6.36 12.85 -4.62
N PRO A 210 5.57 12.26 -3.69
CA PRO A 210 4.64 11.19 -4.01
C PRO A 210 3.53 11.61 -5.00
N ARG A 211 3.38 12.91 -5.25
CA ARG A 211 2.49 13.43 -6.32
C ARG A 211 2.87 12.96 -7.72
N GLN A 212 4.06 12.40 -7.91
CA GLN A 212 4.51 11.80 -9.17
C GLN A 212 4.03 10.34 -9.32
N LEU A 213 3.55 9.72 -8.24
CA LEU A 213 3.02 8.36 -8.25
C LEU A 213 1.54 8.39 -8.64
N ARG A 214 1.23 8.09 -9.91
CA ARG A 214 -0.14 8.16 -10.44
C ARG A 214 -1.15 7.34 -9.64
N MET A 215 -0.80 6.10 -9.30
CA MET A 215 -1.69 5.19 -8.58
C MET A 215 -1.96 5.71 -7.16
N TRP A 216 -0.94 6.23 -6.47
CA TRP A 216 -1.10 6.88 -5.17
C TRP A 216 -2.07 8.06 -5.23
N ASN A 217 -1.91 8.95 -6.20
CA ASN A 217 -2.81 10.11 -6.37
C ASN A 217 -4.24 9.68 -6.71
N SER A 218 -4.40 8.66 -7.54
CA SER A 218 -5.71 8.10 -7.87
C SER A 218 -6.41 7.55 -6.63
N MET A 219 -5.70 6.81 -5.80
CA MET A 219 -6.20 6.28 -4.53
C MET A 219 -6.56 7.42 -3.56
N LEU A 220 -5.70 8.43 -3.39
CA LEU A 220 -5.99 9.60 -2.55
C LEU A 220 -7.22 10.37 -3.03
N TYR A 221 -7.38 10.54 -4.34
CA TYR A 221 -8.57 11.18 -4.91
C TYR A 221 -9.85 10.42 -4.57
N LYS A 222 -9.82 9.09 -4.62
CA LYS A 222 -10.96 8.26 -4.19
C LYS A 222 -11.24 8.43 -2.69
N LEU A 223 -10.19 8.39 -1.88
CA LEU A 223 -10.28 8.54 -0.43
C LEU A 223 -10.92 9.89 -0.04
N GLU A 224 -10.58 10.99 -0.73
CA GLU A 224 -11.20 12.32 -0.51
C GLU A 224 -12.70 12.36 -0.86
N LYS A 225 -13.16 11.49 -1.76
CA LYS A 225 -14.57 11.39 -2.15
C LYS A 225 -15.38 10.46 -1.26
N GLU A 226 -14.72 9.65 -0.48
CA GLU A 226 -15.38 8.81 0.53
C GLU A 226 -15.93 9.71 1.64
N THR A 227 -17.17 9.45 2.04
CA THR A 227 -17.72 10.10 3.24
C THR A 227 -16.85 9.70 4.44
N PRO A 228 -16.45 10.65 5.30
CA PRO A 228 -15.71 10.30 6.52
C PRO A 228 -16.41 9.18 7.27
N LEU A 229 -15.69 8.13 7.52
CA LEU A 229 -16.20 6.90 8.12
C LEU A 229 -16.51 7.08 9.61
#